data_067d270d3d617e7e67ca2c118b1446ef
#
_entry.id   067d270d3d617e7e67ca2c118b1446ef
#
_cell.length_a   1.000
_cell.length_b   1.000
_cell.length_c   1.000
_cell.angle_alpha   90.00
_cell.angle_beta   90.00
_cell.angle_gamma   90.00
#
_symmetry.space_group_name_H-M   'P 1'
#
loop_
_entity.id
_entity.type
_entity.pdbx_description
1 polymer ?
#
loop_
_entity_poly.entity_id
_entity_poly.type
_entity_poly.pdbx_seq_one_letter_code
_entity_poly.pdbx_strand_id
1 'polypeptide(L)'
;NENLQAMEFLKHLNSIVKKQYPGILLIAQEDGLWPQLTDSVENDHLGFDYKWSGGWTKDLLSYLEAEPLDRRNYYDQLTLSMMYAYSEHYVLTLGKRDVGTLKEFLEKLPGSSRQKDAQLRAAYGYLMLHPGVKMTAPDGDVGPEMRVYLHDLNELYRNHPALYAMDGNSDGFEWIQFTSYDENVVAFLRKTEKPE
;
A
#
# COMPACT_ATOMS: atom_id res chain seq x y z
N ASN A 1 1.85 -8.65 27.28
CA ASN A 1 1.29 -10.01 27.48
C ASN A 1 0.22 -10.25 26.43
N GLU A 2 0.44 -11.25 25.60
CA GLU A 2 -0.51 -11.70 24.59
C GLU A 2 -1.76 -12.29 25.26
N ASN A 3 -2.93 -11.98 24.70
CA ASN A 3 -4.17 -12.57 25.14
C ASN A 3 -4.43 -13.86 24.34
N LEU A 4 -3.93 -14.98 24.84
CA LEU A 4 -4.03 -16.28 24.16
C LEU A 4 -5.50 -16.70 23.89
N GLN A 5 -6.42 -16.36 24.78
CA GLN A 5 -7.83 -16.68 24.58
C GLN A 5 -8.43 -15.90 23.40
N ALA A 6 -8.04 -14.62 23.24
CA ALA A 6 -8.48 -13.81 22.11
C ALA A 6 -7.87 -14.32 20.79
N MET A 7 -6.62 -14.77 20.82
CA MET A 7 -5.97 -15.37 19.65
C MET A 7 -6.68 -16.64 19.20
N GLU A 8 -6.94 -17.57 20.11
CA GLU A 8 -7.66 -18.80 19.81
C GLU A 8 -9.07 -18.52 19.29
N PHE A 9 -9.76 -17.54 19.88
CA PHE A 9 -11.06 -17.11 19.38
C PHE A 9 -10.98 -16.61 17.93
N LEU A 10 -9.99 -15.76 17.60
CA LEU A 10 -9.81 -15.23 16.24
C LEU A 10 -9.44 -16.32 15.23
N LYS A 11 -8.55 -17.25 15.58
CA LYS A 11 -8.22 -18.40 14.73
C LYS A 11 -9.47 -19.21 14.39
N HIS A 12 -10.24 -19.53 15.43
CA HIS A 12 -11.46 -20.31 15.27
C HIS A 12 -12.52 -19.57 14.43
N LEU A 13 -12.72 -18.27 14.71
CA LEU A 13 -13.62 -17.40 13.95
C LEU A 13 -13.25 -17.37 12.47
N ASN A 14 -11.97 -17.07 12.16
CA ASN A 14 -11.48 -16.96 10.80
C ASN A 14 -11.61 -18.28 10.04
N SER A 15 -11.31 -19.40 10.70
CA SER A 15 -11.48 -20.74 10.12
C SER A 15 -12.94 -21.04 9.78
N ILE A 16 -13.88 -20.74 10.70
CA ILE A 16 -15.32 -20.97 10.47
C ILE A 16 -15.83 -20.06 9.33
N VAL A 17 -15.49 -18.76 9.36
CA VAL A 17 -15.98 -17.82 8.36
C VAL A 17 -15.49 -18.21 6.96
N LYS A 18 -14.22 -18.54 6.80
CA LYS A 18 -13.67 -19.00 5.52
C LYS A 18 -14.33 -20.29 5.02
N LYS A 19 -14.62 -21.21 5.91
CA LYS A 19 -15.30 -22.47 5.57
C LYS A 19 -16.76 -22.28 5.17
N GLN A 20 -17.49 -21.42 5.89
CA GLN A 20 -18.92 -21.23 5.66
C GLN A 20 -19.22 -20.24 4.53
N TYR A 21 -18.35 -19.29 4.30
CA TYR A 21 -18.54 -18.21 3.35
C TYR A 21 -17.31 -18.04 2.45
N PRO A 22 -17.06 -19.01 1.54
CA PRO A 22 -15.93 -18.93 0.61
C PRO A 22 -16.09 -17.69 -0.28
N GLY A 23 -15.04 -16.87 -0.34
CA GLY A 23 -15.03 -15.60 -1.07
C GLY A 23 -15.17 -14.34 -0.21
N ILE A 24 -15.43 -14.47 1.09
CA ILE A 24 -15.27 -13.34 2.02
C ILE A 24 -13.78 -13.12 2.29
N LEU A 25 -13.37 -11.86 2.28
CA LEU A 25 -12.03 -11.46 2.66
C LEU A 25 -12.01 -10.96 4.11
N LEU A 26 -11.10 -11.50 4.90
CA LEU A 26 -10.86 -11.11 6.28
C LEU A 26 -9.59 -10.26 6.33
N ILE A 27 -9.75 -8.99 6.68
CA ILE A 27 -8.64 -8.03 6.67
C ILE A 27 -8.36 -7.57 8.10
N ALA A 28 -7.16 -7.84 8.58
CA ALA A 28 -6.72 -7.40 9.89
C ALA A 28 -6.38 -5.91 9.89
N GLN A 29 -6.78 -5.22 10.95
CA GLN A 29 -6.26 -3.90 11.28
C GLN A 29 -5.46 -3.97 12.56
N GLU A 30 -4.15 -3.86 12.40
CA GLU A 30 -3.21 -3.87 13.51
C GLU A 30 -2.02 -2.96 13.13
N ASP A 31 -1.82 -1.89 13.90
CA ASP A 31 -0.82 -0.85 13.61
C ASP A 31 0.51 -1.09 14.35
N GLY A 32 0.60 -2.19 15.10
CA GLY A 32 1.81 -2.59 15.81
C GLY A 32 2.67 -3.59 15.02
N LEU A 33 3.53 -4.27 15.76
CA LEU A 33 4.51 -5.22 15.21
C LEU A 33 4.05 -6.68 15.35
N TRP A 34 2.74 -6.95 15.40
CA TRP A 34 2.26 -8.33 15.46
C TRP A 34 2.58 -9.06 14.17
N PRO A 35 3.39 -10.13 14.23
CA PRO A 35 3.86 -10.81 13.04
C PRO A 35 2.85 -11.84 12.52
N GLN A 36 2.91 -12.12 11.22
CA GLN A 36 2.29 -13.27 10.58
C GLN A 36 0.77 -13.37 10.78
N LEU A 37 0.08 -12.21 10.75
CA LEU A 37 -1.38 -12.13 10.82
C LEU A 37 -2.06 -12.80 9.62
N THR A 38 -1.40 -12.75 8.47
CA THR A 38 -1.92 -13.27 7.20
C THR A 38 -1.43 -14.67 6.86
N ASP A 39 -0.62 -15.27 7.73
CA ASP A 39 -0.25 -16.68 7.57
C ASP A 39 -1.39 -17.61 8.06
N SER A 40 -1.34 -18.86 7.65
CA SER A 40 -2.43 -19.79 7.81
C SER A 40 -2.63 -20.25 9.27
N VAL A 41 -3.85 -20.64 9.62
CA VAL A 41 -4.19 -21.21 10.93
C VAL A 41 -3.48 -22.55 11.14
N GLU A 42 -3.19 -23.30 10.07
CA GLU A 42 -2.45 -24.56 10.11
C GLU A 42 -0.99 -24.36 10.61
N ASN A 43 -0.45 -23.17 10.40
CA ASN A 43 0.87 -22.76 10.88
C ASN A 43 0.83 -22.08 12.27
N ASP A 44 -0.30 -22.21 12.96
CA ASP A 44 -0.55 -21.61 14.29
C ASP A 44 -0.68 -20.06 14.29
N HIS A 45 -1.00 -19.46 13.12
CA HIS A 45 -1.23 -18.03 12.98
C HIS A 45 -2.72 -17.67 12.91
N LEU A 46 -3.06 -16.36 12.76
CA LEU A 46 -4.45 -15.93 12.89
C LEU A 46 -5.31 -16.17 11.63
N GLY A 47 -4.70 -16.39 10.47
CA GLY A 47 -5.40 -16.76 9.25
C GLY A 47 -6.24 -15.65 8.61
N PHE A 48 -5.86 -14.38 8.75
CA PHE A 48 -6.43 -13.32 7.94
C PHE A 48 -5.99 -13.44 6.48
N ASP A 49 -6.76 -12.88 5.55
CA ASP A 49 -6.37 -12.86 4.15
C ASP A 49 -5.40 -11.72 3.86
N TYR A 50 -5.64 -10.57 4.51
CA TYR A 50 -4.84 -9.36 4.34
C TYR A 50 -4.68 -8.60 5.66
N LYS A 51 -3.70 -7.69 5.66
CA LYS A 51 -3.46 -6.68 6.71
C LYS A 51 -3.43 -5.28 6.11
N TRP A 52 -4.09 -4.31 6.74
CA TRP A 52 -3.93 -2.90 6.35
C TRP A 52 -2.50 -2.43 6.58
N SER A 53 -1.90 -1.80 5.58
CA SER A 53 -0.53 -1.27 5.67
C SER A 53 -0.52 0.20 6.10
N GLY A 54 -0.80 0.45 7.40
CA GLY A 54 -0.72 1.81 7.96
C GLY A 54 0.69 2.39 7.90
N GLY A 55 1.73 1.54 8.02
CA GLY A 55 3.14 1.95 7.92
C GLY A 55 3.46 2.57 6.56
N TRP A 56 3.16 1.87 5.46
CA TRP A 56 3.40 2.37 4.10
C TRP A 56 2.75 3.73 3.85
N THR A 57 1.48 3.88 4.24
CA THR A 57 0.75 5.13 4.04
C THR A 57 1.38 6.27 4.83
N LYS A 58 1.75 6.02 6.10
CA LYS A 58 2.41 7.01 6.94
C LYS A 58 3.75 7.44 6.37
N ASP A 59 4.56 6.51 5.89
CA ASP A 59 5.86 6.77 5.30
C ASP A 59 5.71 7.65 4.05
N LEU A 60 4.81 7.28 3.12
CA LEU A 60 4.53 8.08 1.93
C LEU A 60 4.07 9.49 2.28
N LEU A 61 3.16 9.65 3.24
CA LEU A 61 2.67 10.96 3.67
C LEU A 61 3.79 11.81 4.27
N SER A 62 4.63 11.22 5.13
CA SER A 62 5.78 11.91 5.72
C SER A 62 6.72 12.47 4.66
N TYR A 63 6.95 11.73 3.58
CA TYR A 63 7.75 12.20 2.45
C TYR A 63 7.06 13.33 1.67
N LEU A 64 5.77 13.18 1.37
CA LEU A 64 5.03 14.14 0.54
C LEU A 64 4.80 15.48 1.26
N GLU A 65 4.54 15.45 2.56
CA GLU A 65 4.31 16.65 3.39
C GLU A 65 5.60 17.42 3.67
N ALA A 66 6.78 16.81 3.50
CA ALA A 66 8.05 17.50 3.64
C ALA A 66 8.26 18.57 2.56
N GLU A 67 8.87 19.70 2.96
CA GLU A 67 9.27 20.74 2.00
C GLU A 67 10.20 20.16 0.93
N PRO A 68 10.09 20.57 -0.35
CA PRO A 68 10.86 19.98 -1.44
C PRO A 68 12.37 19.96 -1.23
N LEU A 69 12.93 20.99 -0.57
CA LEU A 69 14.36 21.06 -0.28
C LEU A 69 14.80 20.09 0.83
N ASP A 70 13.87 19.68 1.68
CA ASP A 70 14.14 18.78 2.80
C ASP A 70 13.85 17.31 2.46
N ARG A 71 13.21 17.01 1.34
CA ARG A 71 12.78 15.65 0.95
C ARG A 71 13.90 14.65 0.89
N ARG A 72 15.12 15.09 0.59
CA ARG A 72 16.30 14.23 0.65
C ARG A 72 16.47 13.53 2.02
N ASN A 73 16.06 14.20 3.10
CA ASN A 73 16.13 13.66 4.46
C ASN A 73 14.99 12.68 4.78
N TYR A 74 13.97 12.63 3.94
CA TYR A 74 12.81 11.73 4.03
C TYR A 74 12.79 10.70 2.91
N TYR A 75 13.83 10.62 2.10
CA TYR A 75 13.88 9.74 0.93
C TYR A 75 13.71 8.26 1.29
N ASP A 76 14.26 7.84 2.42
CA ASP A 76 14.15 6.47 2.92
C ASP A 76 12.68 6.06 3.16
N GLN A 77 11.77 7.01 3.40
CA GLN A 77 10.34 6.74 3.55
C GLN A 77 9.72 6.15 2.27
N LEU A 78 10.30 6.42 1.10
CA LEU A 78 9.84 5.80 -0.15
C LEU A 78 10.33 4.36 -0.32
N THR A 79 11.45 3.99 0.28
CA THR A 79 12.13 2.72 0.02
C THR A 79 12.00 1.72 1.17
N LEU A 80 11.82 2.22 2.40
CA LEU A 80 11.76 1.43 3.63
C LEU A 80 10.67 0.35 3.60
N SER A 81 9.54 0.64 2.97
CA SER A 81 8.42 -0.30 2.85
C SER A 81 8.79 -1.62 2.19
N MET A 82 9.80 -1.62 1.31
CA MET A 82 10.26 -2.85 0.65
C MET A 82 10.98 -3.82 1.60
N MET A 83 11.43 -3.37 2.76
CA MET A 83 12.03 -4.25 3.77
C MET A 83 11.00 -5.19 4.40
N TYR A 84 9.72 -4.80 4.40
CA TYR A 84 8.63 -5.59 4.98
C TYR A 84 7.49 -5.92 4.01
N ALA A 85 7.56 -5.46 2.75
CA ALA A 85 6.47 -5.59 1.78
C ALA A 85 5.95 -7.02 1.59
N TYR A 86 6.76 -8.03 1.87
CA TYR A 86 6.44 -9.45 1.70
C TYR A 86 6.33 -10.20 3.04
N SER A 87 6.35 -9.51 4.18
CA SER A 87 6.17 -10.14 5.50
C SER A 87 4.71 -10.48 5.80
N GLU A 88 3.78 -9.85 5.11
CA GLU A 88 2.33 -10.02 5.21
C GLU A 88 1.69 -9.79 3.84
N HIS A 89 0.46 -10.21 3.66
CA HIS A 89 -0.35 -9.82 2.53
C HIS A 89 -0.96 -8.43 2.78
N TYR A 90 -0.28 -7.38 2.33
CA TYR A 90 -0.71 -6.02 2.60
C TYR A 90 -1.77 -5.49 1.66
N VAL A 91 -2.73 -4.74 2.23
CA VAL A 91 -3.59 -3.80 1.50
C VAL A 91 -3.04 -2.40 1.69
N LEU A 92 -2.60 -1.79 0.61
CA LEU A 92 -2.10 -0.41 0.58
C LEU A 92 -3.27 0.54 0.37
N THR A 93 -3.32 1.62 1.14
CA THR A 93 -4.41 2.59 1.08
C THR A 93 -3.89 4.01 0.94
N LEU A 94 -4.64 4.82 0.21
CA LEU A 94 -4.51 6.27 0.18
C LEU A 94 -5.91 6.85 -0.03
N GLY A 95 -6.66 7.03 1.04
CA GLY A 95 -8.05 7.44 1.00
C GLY A 95 -8.46 8.24 2.23
N LYS A 96 -9.77 8.51 2.36
CA LYS A 96 -10.35 9.32 3.45
C LYS A 96 -9.86 8.92 4.84
N ARG A 97 -9.73 7.65 5.07
CA ARG A 97 -9.28 7.12 6.36
C ARG A 97 -7.87 7.58 6.73
N ASP A 98 -7.02 7.72 5.72
CA ASP A 98 -5.59 7.96 5.89
C ASP A 98 -5.27 9.45 5.91
N VAL A 99 -5.95 10.22 5.06
CA VAL A 99 -5.61 11.63 4.76
C VAL A 99 -6.75 12.61 5.07
N GLY A 100 -7.90 12.12 5.51
CA GLY A 100 -9.11 12.92 5.63
C GLY A 100 -9.75 13.17 4.25
N THR A 101 -10.31 14.35 4.05
CA THR A 101 -10.81 14.76 2.74
C THR A 101 -9.64 15.07 1.81
N LEU A 102 -9.88 14.97 0.50
CA LEU A 102 -8.89 15.37 -0.51
C LEU A 102 -8.38 16.80 -0.30
N LYS A 103 -9.28 17.70 0.12
CA LYS A 103 -8.93 19.09 0.41
C LYS A 103 -7.94 19.18 1.58
N GLU A 104 -8.21 18.49 2.67
CA GLU A 104 -7.32 18.44 3.84
C GLU A 104 -5.96 17.87 3.47
N PHE A 105 -5.92 16.86 2.65
CA PHE A 105 -4.66 16.31 2.15
C PHE A 105 -3.88 17.32 1.30
N LEU A 106 -4.53 17.95 0.33
CA LEU A 106 -3.89 18.97 -0.50
C LEU A 106 -3.43 20.20 0.30
N GLU A 107 -4.11 20.56 1.38
CA GLU A 107 -3.69 21.64 2.28
C GLU A 107 -2.36 21.34 2.97
N LYS A 108 -2.08 20.09 3.30
CA LYS A 108 -0.81 19.66 3.93
C LYS A 108 0.37 19.62 2.96
N LEU A 109 0.12 19.43 1.68
CA LEU A 109 1.19 19.36 0.68
C LEU A 109 1.83 20.74 0.45
N PRO A 110 3.16 20.83 0.36
CA PRO A 110 3.85 22.08 0.05
C PRO A 110 3.69 22.49 -1.42
N GLY A 111 3.84 23.78 -1.68
CA GLY A 111 3.89 24.34 -3.02
C GLY A 111 2.57 24.92 -3.53
N SER A 112 2.58 25.35 -4.80
CA SER A 112 1.42 25.90 -5.50
C SER A 112 0.37 24.82 -5.81
N SER A 113 -0.87 25.21 -6.14
CA SER A 113 -1.94 24.27 -6.51
C SER A 113 -1.49 23.28 -7.59
N ARG A 114 -0.83 23.75 -8.64
CA ARG A 114 -0.31 22.87 -9.71
C ARG A 114 0.72 21.85 -9.19
N GLN A 115 1.57 22.25 -8.26
CA GLN A 115 2.55 21.35 -7.66
C GLN A 115 1.88 20.33 -6.75
N LYS A 116 0.86 20.72 -5.99
CA LYS A 116 0.07 19.81 -5.16
C LYS A 116 -0.67 18.77 -5.99
N ASP A 117 -1.27 19.18 -7.12
CA ASP A 117 -1.90 18.25 -8.06
C ASP A 117 -0.89 17.26 -8.65
N ALA A 118 0.31 17.71 -8.98
CA ALA A 118 1.37 16.86 -9.48
C ALA A 118 1.84 15.84 -8.40
N GLN A 119 1.96 16.28 -7.14
CA GLN A 119 2.29 15.40 -6.02
C GLN A 119 1.20 14.36 -5.76
N LEU A 120 -0.07 14.75 -5.87
CA LEU A 120 -1.18 13.82 -5.75
C LEU A 120 -1.14 12.74 -6.83
N ARG A 121 -0.86 13.12 -8.08
CA ARG A 121 -0.67 12.16 -9.19
C ARG A 121 0.51 11.22 -8.91
N ALA A 122 1.63 11.75 -8.45
CA ALA A 122 2.80 10.94 -8.08
C ALA A 122 2.47 9.95 -6.96
N ALA A 123 1.72 10.37 -5.94
CA ALA A 123 1.29 9.52 -4.82
C ALA A 123 0.43 8.33 -5.29
N TYR A 124 -0.59 8.59 -6.12
CA TYR A 124 -1.43 7.53 -6.68
C TYR A 124 -0.67 6.64 -7.68
N GLY A 125 0.21 7.22 -8.48
CA GLY A 125 1.09 6.45 -9.36
C GLY A 125 1.98 5.50 -8.55
N TYR A 126 2.61 5.99 -7.49
CA TYR A 126 3.44 5.17 -6.62
C TYR A 126 2.63 4.07 -5.92
N LEU A 127 1.44 4.39 -5.40
CA LEU A 127 0.53 3.41 -4.83
C LEU A 127 0.22 2.27 -5.82
N MET A 128 -0.17 2.60 -7.06
CA MET A 128 -0.56 1.60 -8.06
C MET A 128 0.60 0.72 -8.53
N LEU A 129 1.82 1.23 -8.50
CA LEU A 129 3.01 0.51 -8.95
C LEU A 129 3.72 -0.26 -7.84
N HIS A 130 3.51 0.10 -6.56
CA HIS A 130 4.13 -0.58 -5.42
C HIS A 130 3.55 -2.00 -5.24
N PRO A 131 4.32 -3.01 -4.73
CA PRO A 131 3.78 -4.32 -4.35
C PRO A 131 2.67 -4.24 -3.29
N GLY A 132 1.71 -5.15 -3.35
CA GLY A 132 0.56 -5.25 -2.43
C GLY A 132 -0.77 -4.93 -3.10
N VAL A 133 -1.87 -5.36 -2.51
CA VAL A 133 -3.24 -5.07 -3.00
C VAL A 133 -3.59 -3.62 -2.75
N LYS A 134 -4.27 -2.95 -3.68
CA LYS A 134 -4.63 -1.53 -3.60
C LYS A 134 -6.09 -1.35 -3.23
N MET A 135 -6.35 -0.49 -2.26
CA MET A 135 -7.70 -0.01 -2.00
C MET A 135 -7.67 1.52 -1.93
N THR A 136 -8.26 2.15 -2.93
CA THR A 136 -8.38 3.61 -3.00
C THR A 136 -9.84 4.00 -2.93
N ALA A 137 -10.17 4.92 -2.04
CA ALA A 137 -11.47 5.55 -1.99
C ALA A 137 -11.24 7.05 -1.81
N PRO A 138 -10.88 7.77 -2.88
CA PRO A 138 -10.79 9.21 -2.81
C PRO A 138 -12.15 9.77 -2.43
N ASP A 139 -12.20 10.48 -1.29
CA ASP A 139 -13.42 11.12 -0.82
C ASP A 139 -13.56 12.50 -1.48
N GLY A 140 -14.75 12.77 -1.97
CA GLY A 140 -15.08 14.04 -2.58
C GLY A 140 -14.80 14.13 -4.09
N ASP A 141 -14.92 15.33 -4.60
CA ASP A 141 -14.71 15.60 -6.03
C ASP A 141 -13.22 15.81 -6.34
N VAL A 142 -12.60 14.77 -6.84
CA VAL A 142 -11.20 14.82 -7.28
C VAL A 142 -10.99 15.64 -8.57
N GLY A 143 -12.06 16.21 -9.12
CA GLY A 143 -12.02 16.90 -10.39
C GLY A 143 -11.91 15.98 -11.62
N PRO A 144 -12.29 16.47 -12.80
CA PRO A 144 -12.38 15.62 -14.01
C PRO A 144 -11.02 15.08 -14.45
N GLU A 145 -9.96 15.86 -14.40
CA GLU A 145 -8.63 15.43 -14.83
C GLU A 145 -8.04 14.32 -13.95
N MET A 146 -8.23 14.42 -12.62
CA MET A 146 -7.78 13.39 -11.70
C MET A 146 -8.61 12.10 -11.86
N ARG A 147 -9.90 12.19 -12.15
CA ARG A 147 -10.74 11.01 -12.45
C ARG A 147 -10.23 10.26 -13.67
N VAL A 148 -9.89 10.98 -14.74
CA VAL A 148 -9.30 10.37 -15.95
C VAL A 148 -7.96 9.70 -15.59
N TYR A 149 -7.10 10.39 -14.86
CA TYR A 149 -5.81 9.83 -14.42
C TYR A 149 -5.98 8.56 -13.59
N LEU A 150 -6.88 8.55 -12.61
CA LEU A 150 -7.16 7.37 -11.80
C LEU A 150 -7.77 6.22 -12.61
N HIS A 151 -8.62 6.54 -13.58
CA HIS A 151 -9.14 5.56 -14.53
C HIS A 151 -8.00 4.92 -15.33
N ASP A 152 -7.11 5.71 -15.90
CA ASP A 152 -5.97 5.23 -16.70
C ASP A 152 -5.01 4.39 -15.86
N LEU A 153 -4.76 4.78 -14.60
CA LEU A 153 -3.97 3.97 -13.67
C LEU A 153 -4.64 2.60 -13.36
N ASN A 154 -5.96 2.58 -13.19
CA ASN A 154 -6.69 1.33 -12.96
C ASN A 154 -6.65 0.43 -14.22
N GLU A 155 -6.80 1.01 -15.41
CA GLU A 155 -6.68 0.26 -16.67
C GLU A 155 -5.25 -0.30 -16.83
N LEU A 156 -4.23 0.52 -16.55
CA LEU A 156 -2.83 0.07 -16.53
C LEU A 156 -2.65 -1.12 -15.58
N TYR A 157 -3.13 -1.00 -14.34
CA TYR A 157 -3.01 -2.04 -13.33
C TYR A 157 -3.69 -3.34 -13.77
N ARG A 158 -4.92 -3.27 -14.27
CA ARG A 158 -5.70 -4.45 -14.70
C ARG A 158 -5.11 -5.17 -15.91
N ASN A 159 -4.53 -4.40 -16.83
CA ASN A 159 -4.01 -4.92 -18.10
C ASN A 159 -2.56 -5.42 -18.01
N HIS A 160 -1.87 -5.21 -16.87
CA HIS A 160 -0.48 -5.60 -16.70
C HIS A 160 -0.30 -6.53 -15.49
N PRO A 161 -0.36 -7.85 -15.67
CA PRO A 161 -0.22 -8.83 -14.58
C PRO A 161 1.05 -8.65 -13.74
N ALA A 162 2.12 -8.10 -14.32
CA ALA A 162 3.34 -7.77 -13.56
C ALA A 162 3.09 -6.85 -12.37
N LEU A 163 1.99 -6.09 -12.34
CA LEU A 163 1.66 -5.18 -11.24
C LEU A 163 0.93 -5.85 -10.07
N TYR A 164 0.47 -7.10 -10.23
CA TYR A 164 -0.28 -7.78 -9.17
C TYR A 164 -0.04 -9.29 -9.04
N ALA A 165 0.36 -9.97 -10.11
CA ALA A 165 0.41 -11.44 -10.10
C ALA A 165 1.42 -12.02 -9.11
N MET A 166 2.46 -11.26 -8.76
CA MET A 166 3.50 -11.65 -7.81
C MET A 166 3.58 -10.72 -6.58
N ASP A 167 2.45 -10.13 -6.17
CA ASP A 167 2.42 -9.21 -5.03
C ASP A 167 2.81 -9.87 -3.68
N GLY A 168 2.70 -11.18 -3.57
CA GLY A 168 3.15 -11.95 -2.40
C GLY A 168 4.55 -12.56 -2.53
N ASN A 169 5.29 -12.26 -3.62
CA ASN A 169 6.61 -12.85 -3.90
C ASN A 169 7.63 -11.77 -4.27
N SER A 170 8.75 -11.74 -3.55
CA SER A 170 9.84 -10.78 -3.79
C SER A 170 10.43 -10.84 -5.19
N ASP A 171 10.34 -11.96 -5.89
CA ASP A 171 10.81 -12.10 -7.27
C ASP A 171 10.02 -11.22 -8.26
N GLY A 172 8.82 -10.76 -7.87
CA GLY A 172 7.98 -9.81 -8.62
C GLY A 172 8.49 -8.38 -8.62
N PHE A 173 9.56 -8.08 -7.89
CA PHE A 173 10.08 -6.73 -7.74
C PHE A 173 11.61 -6.69 -7.87
N GLU A 174 12.14 -5.62 -8.47
CA GLU A 174 13.57 -5.37 -8.55
C GLU A 174 13.85 -3.86 -8.53
N TRP A 175 14.71 -3.43 -7.61
CA TRP A 175 15.24 -2.08 -7.63
C TRP A 175 16.18 -1.87 -8.81
N ILE A 176 15.96 -0.80 -9.59
CA ILE A 176 16.96 -0.26 -10.54
C ILE A 176 17.74 0.86 -9.85
N GLN A 177 17.04 1.78 -9.18
CA GLN A 177 17.64 2.91 -8.50
C GLN A 177 16.84 3.26 -7.23
N PHE A 178 17.52 3.24 -6.08
CA PHE A 178 16.91 3.53 -4.79
C PHE A 178 17.81 4.39 -3.87
N THR A 179 18.84 5.04 -4.45
CA THR A 179 19.80 5.89 -3.73
C THR A 179 19.91 7.30 -4.31
N SER A 180 18.99 7.69 -5.21
CA SER A 180 18.95 9.03 -5.81
C SER A 180 18.20 10.04 -4.93
N TYR A 181 18.65 10.19 -3.68
CA TYR A 181 18.01 11.05 -2.69
C TYR A 181 18.19 12.56 -3.03
N ASP A 182 19.22 12.95 -3.74
CA ASP A 182 19.38 14.35 -4.17
C ASP A 182 18.41 14.72 -5.30
N GLU A 183 18.13 13.80 -6.22
CA GLU A 183 17.19 13.96 -7.32
C GLU A 183 15.74 13.60 -6.91
N ASN A 184 15.54 12.98 -5.75
CA ASN A 184 14.25 12.46 -5.29
C ASN A 184 13.61 11.49 -6.31
N VAL A 185 14.40 10.57 -6.87
CA VAL A 185 13.98 9.60 -7.87
C VAL A 185 14.16 8.18 -7.36
N VAL A 186 13.10 7.38 -7.48
CA VAL A 186 13.15 5.93 -7.33
C VAL A 186 12.82 5.27 -8.67
N ALA A 187 13.51 4.19 -9.01
CA ALA A 187 13.21 3.39 -10.19
C ALA A 187 13.24 1.90 -9.82
N PHE A 188 12.24 1.17 -10.27
CA PHE A 188 12.09 -0.26 -10.03
C PHE A 188 11.35 -0.96 -11.16
N LEU A 189 11.52 -2.26 -11.23
CA LEU A 189 10.78 -3.14 -12.12
C LEU A 189 9.71 -3.92 -11.34
N ARG A 190 8.55 -4.09 -11.98
CA ARG A 190 7.55 -5.09 -11.61
C ARG A 190 7.63 -6.21 -12.63
N LYS A 191 7.63 -7.43 -12.13
CA LYS A 191 7.83 -8.63 -12.95
C LYS A 191 6.68 -9.61 -12.72
N THR A 192 6.45 -10.47 -13.71
CA THR A 192 5.60 -11.66 -13.58
C THR A 192 6.36 -12.85 -14.10
N GLU A 193 5.91 -14.05 -13.74
CA GLU A 193 6.45 -15.26 -14.37
C GLU A 193 6.28 -15.17 -15.87
N LYS A 194 7.31 -15.58 -16.61
CA LYS A 194 7.19 -15.67 -18.06
C LYS A 194 6.11 -16.69 -18.37
N PRO A 195 5.14 -16.38 -19.24
CA PRO A 195 4.30 -17.43 -19.81
C PRO A 195 5.22 -18.45 -20.50
N GLU A 196 5.09 -19.72 -20.10
CA GLU A 196 5.75 -20.84 -20.78
C GLU A 196 5.33 -20.93 -22.25
#